data_58b8f3940f446cdf146fb27ce85a730b
#
_entry.id   58b8f3940f446cdf146fb27ce85a730b
#
_cell.length_a   1.000
_cell.length_b   1.000
_cell.length_c   1.000
_cell.angle_alpha   90.00
_cell.angle_beta   90.00
_cell.angle_gamma   90.00
#
_symmetry.space_group_name_H-M   'P 1'
#
loop_
_entity.id
_entity.type
_entity.pdbx_description
1 polymer ?
#
loop_
_entity_poly.entity_id
_entity_poly.type
_entity_poly.pdbx_seq_one_letter_code
_entity_poly.pdbx_strand_id
1 'polypeptide(L)'
;MNAPDRRWPAVQVPARHFIGNRFVAASDGATLPMIDPSDGAPFAAIARGNAADVDTAVREAQRARDATWGRQAPAERGRRLAAVARAIADHADELALIEARDCGKPLAQARADAAACARYFEFYAGAPDKLHGATIPYGDGYTVLTWREPHGVTGHIIPWNYPLQIFGRSVGGALAAGNTCVVKPAEDACPSLLRVAEVVAAAGLPDGALNIVTGLGAKAGAALVAHQGIQHLSFTGSPATGAEVAATAARRLCPVTLELGGKSPQIVFADADVDVALPAIVNAIVQNAGQTCSAGSRLLVERSAYEVLLERLAERFTQLIAGPALADHDCGPLIRASQLARVRGFLDNAQRGGIVTVAEGRIAADAPGGGYYVAPTLLRDVPAGDRLARDEVFGPVLAAMPFDDEADAIALANANDYGLVAGVWTRDGGRQLRMARAVQSGQVFINNYGAGGGVELPFGGVKHSGYGREKGFEALYGFTTLKTVVVRHG
;
A
#
# COMPACT_ATOMS: atom_id res chain seq x y z
N MET A 1 28.32 4.63 -26.47
CA MET A 1 28.27 4.25 -25.06
C MET A 1 27.63 2.87 -25.01
N ASN A 2 28.35 1.85 -24.51
CA ASN A 2 27.79 0.51 -24.35
C ASN A 2 26.58 0.61 -23.41
N ALA A 3 25.43 -0.04 -23.75
CA ALA A 3 24.29 -0.15 -22.87
C ALA A 3 24.79 -0.70 -21.51
N PRO A 4 24.36 -0.13 -20.37
CA PRO A 4 24.76 -0.66 -19.08
C PRO A 4 24.32 -2.13 -19.00
N ASP A 5 25.18 -2.97 -18.40
CA ASP A 5 24.86 -4.40 -18.17
C ASP A 5 23.59 -4.48 -17.30
N ARG A 6 22.43 -4.72 -17.94
CA ARG A 6 21.10 -4.74 -17.33
C ARG A 6 20.80 -6.10 -16.67
N ARG A 7 21.79 -6.75 -16.08
CA ARG A 7 21.60 -8.00 -15.36
C ARG A 7 21.29 -7.74 -13.90
N TRP A 8 20.30 -8.48 -13.40
CA TRP A 8 20.03 -8.49 -11.98
C TRP A 8 21.24 -8.98 -11.19
N PRO A 9 21.63 -8.32 -10.09
CA PRO A 9 22.62 -8.88 -9.18
C PRO A 9 22.09 -10.24 -8.66
N ALA A 10 23.02 -11.15 -8.36
CA ALA A 10 22.69 -12.45 -7.79
C ALA A 10 22.18 -12.24 -6.34
N VAL A 11 20.88 -12.05 -6.19
CA VAL A 11 20.23 -12.00 -4.88
C VAL A 11 19.80 -13.40 -4.51
N GLN A 12 20.37 -13.95 -3.42
CA GLN A 12 19.92 -15.24 -2.89
C GLN A 12 18.64 -15.02 -2.08
N VAL A 13 17.53 -15.54 -2.59
CA VAL A 13 16.25 -15.57 -1.87
C VAL A 13 16.10 -16.96 -1.26
N PRO A 14 16.10 -17.08 0.07
CA PRO A 14 15.91 -18.39 0.69
C PRO A 14 14.46 -18.85 0.53
N ALA A 15 14.25 -20.11 0.09
CA ALA A 15 12.93 -20.76 0.03
C ALA A 15 12.46 -21.13 1.45
N ARG A 16 12.37 -20.14 2.33
CA ARG A 16 12.10 -20.31 3.77
C ARG A 16 11.25 -19.18 4.30
N HIS A 17 10.57 -19.43 5.40
CA HIS A 17 9.95 -18.42 6.26
C HIS A 17 11.02 -17.72 7.11
N PHE A 18 10.68 -16.56 7.65
CA PHE A 18 11.50 -15.89 8.66
C PHE A 18 10.74 -15.90 10.01
N ILE A 19 11.14 -16.76 10.93
CA ILE A 19 10.44 -16.97 12.22
C ILE A 19 11.47 -17.01 13.35
N GLY A 20 11.26 -16.19 14.39
CA GLY A 20 12.17 -16.13 15.53
C GLY A 20 13.59 -15.71 15.13
N ASN A 21 13.72 -14.73 14.25
CA ASN A 21 14.97 -14.20 13.68
C ASN A 21 15.83 -15.24 12.94
N ARG A 22 15.21 -16.28 12.37
CA ARG A 22 15.90 -17.31 11.57
C ARG A 22 15.08 -17.77 10.40
N PHE A 23 15.75 -18.25 9.36
CA PHE A 23 15.11 -18.85 8.22
C PHE A 23 14.70 -20.31 8.50
N VAL A 24 13.40 -20.61 8.34
CA VAL A 24 12.79 -21.91 8.63
C VAL A 24 12.10 -22.43 7.37
N ALA A 25 12.33 -23.69 7.00
CA ALA A 25 11.62 -24.33 5.89
C ALA A 25 10.11 -24.44 6.20
N ALA A 26 9.27 -24.52 5.14
CA ALA A 26 7.86 -24.88 5.32
C ALA A 26 7.76 -26.27 5.99
N SER A 27 6.78 -26.44 6.86
CA SER A 27 6.59 -27.67 7.65
C SER A 27 6.39 -28.92 6.79
N ASP A 28 5.88 -28.76 5.57
CA ASP A 28 5.72 -29.83 4.56
C ASP A 28 6.80 -29.81 3.48
N GLY A 29 7.80 -28.91 3.58
CA GLY A 29 8.89 -28.74 2.61
C GLY A 29 8.47 -28.14 1.27
N ALA A 30 7.21 -27.73 1.12
CA ALA A 30 6.68 -27.22 -0.14
C ALA A 30 7.17 -25.81 -0.46
N THR A 31 7.31 -25.50 -1.76
CA THR A 31 7.75 -24.21 -2.27
C THR A 31 6.83 -23.68 -3.37
N LEU A 32 6.98 -22.38 -3.68
CA LEU A 32 6.34 -21.68 -4.79
C LEU A 32 7.41 -20.96 -5.61
N PRO A 33 7.31 -20.92 -6.95
CA PRO A 33 8.20 -20.13 -7.78
C PRO A 33 7.90 -18.64 -7.63
N MET A 34 8.96 -17.82 -7.69
CA MET A 34 8.89 -16.37 -7.87
C MET A 34 9.13 -16.05 -9.33
N ILE A 35 8.24 -15.29 -9.93
CA ILE A 35 8.27 -14.93 -11.35
C ILE A 35 8.72 -13.49 -11.51
N ASP A 36 9.70 -13.23 -12.37
CA ASP A 36 10.07 -11.86 -12.76
C ASP A 36 9.02 -11.31 -13.74
N PRO A 37 8.29 -10.25 -13.39
CA PRO A 37 7.26 -9.68 -14.27
C PRO A 37 7.82 -9.11 -15.57
N SER A 38 9.13 -8.79 -15.61
CA SER A 38 9.78 -8.21 -16.79
C SER A 38 9.96 -9.19 -17.93
N ASP A 39 10.06 -10.50 -17.65
CA ASP A 39 10.27 -11.52 -18.67
C ASP A 39 9.33 -12.76 -18.53
N GLY A 40 8.58 -12.83 -17.43
CA GLY A 40 7.70 -13.96 -17.13
C GLY A 40 8.42 -15.22 -16.67
N ALA A 41 9.74 -15.17 -16.45
CA ALA A 41 10.55 -16.32 -16.07
C ALA A 41 10.66 -16.49 -14.55
N PRO A 42 10.77 -17.71 -14.03
CA PRO A 42 11.06 -17.96 -12.63
C PRO A 42 12.51 -17.57 -12.31
N PHE A 43 12.70 -16.81 -11.20
CA PHE A 43 14.03 -16.37 -10.77
C PHE A 43 14.43 -16.86 -9.37
N ALA A 44 13.47 -17.29 -8.57
CA ALA A 44 13.67 -17.79 -7.21
C ALA A 44 12.53 -18.71 -6.79
N ALA A 45 12.59 -19.19 -5.55
CA ALA A 45 11.49 -19.91 -4.91
C ALA A 45 11.30 -19.38 -3.48
N ILE A 46 10.08 -19.46 -2.95
CA ILE A 46 9.73 -19.16 -1.57
C ILE A 46 9.09 -20.38 -0.90
N ALA A 47 9.09 -20.43 0.42
CA ALA A 47 8.36 -21.46 1.16
C ALA A 47 6.85 -21.32 0.96
N ARG A 48 6.13 -22.44 0.78
CA ARG A 48 4.68 -22.47 0.69
C ARG A 48 4.06 -22.81 2.04
N GLY A 49 3.94 -21.80 2.90
CA GLY A 49 3.43 -21.94 4.25
C GLY A 49 1.98 -22.41 4.33
N ASN A 50 1.69 -23.05 5.43
CA ASN A 50 0.40 -23.60 5.81
C ASN A 50 0.02 -23.20 7.25
N ALA A 51 -1.05 -23.78 7.81
CA ALA A 51 -1.54 -23.43 9.15
C ALA A 51 -0.54 -23.75 10.27
N ALA A 52 0.26 -24.80 10.12
CA ALA A 52 1.27 -25.18 11.14
C ALA A 52 2.43 -24.17 11.19
N ASP A 53 2.83 -23.62 10.01
CA ASP A 53 3.86 -22.57 9.94
C ASP A 53 3.35 -21.27 10.56
N VAL A 54 2.09 -20.91 10.32
CA VAL A 54 1.44 -19.75 10.94
C VAL A 54 1.37 -19.93 12.45
N ASP A 55 0.95 -21.08 12.95
CA ASP A 55 0.89 -21.38 14.38
C ASP A 55 2.27 -21.25 15.05
N THR A 56 3.32 -21.74 14.38
CA THR A 56 4.70 -21.58 14.86
C THR A 56 5.10 -20.10 14.94
N ALA A 57 4.81 -19.30 13.93
CA ALA A 57 5.11 -17.87 13.94
C ALA A 57 4.33 -17.12 15.03
N VAL A 58 3.06 -17.45 15.24
CA VAL A 58 2.24 -16.84 16.30
C VAL A 58 2.76 -17.19 17.68
N ARG A 59 3.18 -18.44 17.92
CA ARG A 59 3.80 -18.83 19.21
C ARG A 59 5.10 -18.08 19.48
N GLU A 60 5.96 -17.90 18.49
CA GLU A 60 7.17 -17.09 18.63
C GLU A 60 6.84 -15.62 18.92
N ALA A 61 5.81 -15.06 18.24
CA ALA A 61 5.34 -13.71 18.50
C ALA A 61 4.77 -13.55 19.93
N GLN A 62 4.01 -14.52 20.42
CA GLN A 62 3.51 -14.55 21.81
C GLN A 62 4.66 -14.60 22.83
N ARG A 63 5.66 -15.44 22.58
CA ARG A 63 6.86 -15.51 23.42
C ARG A 63 7.58 -14.16 23.51
N ALA A 64 7.78 -13.49 22.38
CA ALA A 64 8.42 -12.17 22.34
C ALA A 64 7.58 -11.09 23.04
N ARG A 65 6.24 -11.12 22.89
CA ARG A 65 5.33 -10.25 23.63
C ARG A 65 5.48 -10.41 25.13
N ASP A 66 5.54 -11.62 25.64
CA ASP A 66 5.50 -11.89 27.08
C ASP A 66 6.86 -11.74 27.76
N ALA A 67 7.96 -11.99 27.07
CA ALA A 67 9.30 -12.09 27.66
C ALA A 67 10.28 -10.98 27.24
N THR A 68 10.16 -10.43 26.01
CA THR A 68 11.18 -9.50 25.48
C THR A 68 10.56 -8.19 25.00
N TRP A 69 10.05 -8.13 23.77
CA TRP A 69 9.56 -6.92 23.14
C TRP A 69 8.45 -6.22 23.93
N GLY A 70 7.44 -6.95 24.34
CA GLY A 70 6.30 -6.39 25.08
C GLY A 70 6.63 -5.92 26.50
N ARG A 71 7.80 -6.31 27.05
CA ARG A 71 8.30 -5.86 28.36
C ARG A 71 9.21 -4.64 28.29
N GLN A 72 9.62 -4.22 27.10
CA GLN A 72 10.50 -3.07 26.95
C GLN A 72 9.78 -1.75 27.28
N ALA A 73 10.51 -0.85 27.95
CA ALA A 73 10.02 0.50 28.14
C ALA A 73 9.80 1.21 26.77
N PRO A 74 8.79 2.10 26.67
CA PRO A 74 8.51 2.79 25.42
C PRO A 74 9.74 3.47 24.78
N ALA A 75 10.54 4.18 25.58
CA ALA A 75 11.76 4.85 25.10
C ALA A 75 12.80 3.84 24.55
N GLU A 76 12.89 2.63 25.11
CA GLU A 76 13.79 1.58 24.61
C GLU A 76 13.30 1.05 23.24
N ARG A 77 11.99 0.82 23.09
CA ARG A 77 11.41 0.48 21.79
C ARG A 77 11.72 1.54 20.74
N GLY A 78 11.59 2.82 21.11
CA GLY A 78 11.95 3.93 20.21
C GLY A 78 13.41 3.88 19.75
N ARG A 79 14.37 3.67 20.68
CA ARG A 79 15.79 3.54 20.33
C ARG A 79 16.06 2.37 19.36
N ARG A 80 15.42 1.21 19.57
CA ARG A 80 15.57 0.06 18.68
C ARG A 80 14.97 0.32 17.30
N LEU A 81 13.78 0.94 17.23
CA LEU A 81 13.18 1.32 15.95
C LEU A 81 14.03 2.35 15.19
N ALA A 82 14.69 3.28 15.89
CA ALA A 82 15.64 4.20 15.27
C ALA A 82 16.89 3.48 14.70
N ALA A 83 17.36 2.41 15.36
CA ALA A 83 18.44 1.58 14.81
C ALA A 83 17.97 0.79 13.58
N VAL A 84 16.76 0.25 13.62
CA VAL A 84 16.11 -0.41 12.48
C VAL A 84 15.96 0.54 11.29
N ALA A 85 15.51 1.78 11.51
CA ALA A 85 15.38 2.77 10.45
C ALA A 85 16.71 3.03 9.74
N ARG A 86 17.80 3.22 10.51
CA ARG A 86 19.16 3.40 9.94
C ARG A 86 19.61 2.17 9.14
N ALA A 87 19.43 0.97 9.69
CA ALA A 87 19.80 -0.26 9.01
C ALA A 87 19.04 -0.45 7.69
N ILE A 88 17.73 -0.13 7.64
CA ILE A 88 16.96 -0.16 6.39
C ILE A 88 17.51 0.88 5.40
N ALA A 89 17.84 2.09 5.85
CA ALA A 89 18.41 3.13 5.00
C ALA A 89 19.77 2.72 4.43
N ASP A 90 20.63 2.10 5.24
CA ASP A 90 21.95 1.58 4.82
C ASP A 90 21.84 0.46 3.76
N HIS A 91 20.72 -0.26 3.71
CA HIS A 91 20.45 -1.32 2.74
C HIS A 91 19.43 -0.92 1.64
N ALA A 92 19.12 0.38 1.53
CA ALA A 92 18.02 0.84 0.66
C ALA A 92 18.22 0.46 -0.82
N ASP A 93 19.42 0.57 -1.37
CA ASP A 93 19.70 0.20 -2.77
C ASP A 93 19.55 -1.31 -3.01
N GLU A 94 19.99 -2.16 -2.08
CA GLU A 94 19.82 -3.61 -2.15
C GLU A 94 18.32 -3.98 -2.11
N LEU A 95 17.60 -3.42 -1.14
CA LEU A 95 16.15 -3.65 -0.99
C LEU A 95 15.37 -3.17 -2.21
N ALA A 96 15.74 -2.02 -2.78
CA ALA A 96 15.13 -1.48 -3.99
C ALA A 96 15.34 -2.39 -5.21
N LEU A 97 16.54 -2.94 -5.40
CA LEU A 97 16.81 -3.89 -6.47
C LEU A 97 15.96 -5.17 -6.35
N ILE A 98 15.82 -5.69 -5.13
CA ILE A 98 14.99 -6.86 -4.88
C ILE A 98 13.50 -6.53 -5.16
N GLU A 99 12.99 -5.42 -4.66
CA GLU A 99 11.60 -5.01 -4.86
C GLU A 99 11.30 -4.70 -6.33
N ALA A 100 12.22 -4.06 -7.06
CA ALA A 100 12.07 -3.82 -8.49
C ALA A 100 11.90 -5.15 -9.27
N ARG A 101 12.63 -6.18 -8.89
CA ARG A 101 12.53 -7.51 -9.50
C ARG A 101 11.23 -8.22 -9.10
N ASP A 102 10.87 -8.19 -7.81
CA ASP A 102 9.66 -8.81 -7.27
C ASP A 102 8.38 -8.27 -7.94
N CYS A 103 8.31 -6.95 -8.03
CA CYS A 103 7.09 -6.24 -8.41
C CYS A 103 7.08 -5.79 -9.87
N GLY A 104 8.23 -5.79 -10.54
CA GLY A 104 8.38 -5.24 -11.89
C GLY A 104 8.39 -3.71 -11.97
N LYS A 105 8.33 -2.99 -10.84
CA LYS A 105 8.30 -1.51 -10.85
C LYS A 105 9.64 -0.92 -11.27
N PRO A 106 9.68 0.29 -11.89
CA PRO A 106 10.90 0.99 -12.21
C PRO A 106 11.84 1.13 -11.00
N LEU A 107 13.14 1.01 -11.20
CA LEU A 107 14.12 1.01 -10.11
C LEU A 107 14.12 2.31 -9.28
N ALA A 108 13.92 3.47 -9.93
CA ALA A 108 13.80 4.75 -9.23
C ALA A 108 12.64 4.76 -8.25
N GLN A 109 11.52 4.15 -8.63
CA GLN A 109 10.36 4.02 -7.74
C GLN A 109 10.63 3.03 -6.59
N ALA A 110 11.27 1.90 -6.85
CA ALA A 110 11.65 0.95 -5.81
C ALA A 110 12.63 1.57 -4.78
N ARG A 111 13.54 2.45 -5.23
CA ARG A 111 14.39 3.24 -4.32
C ARG A 111 13.59 4.19 -3.43
N ALA A 112 12.59 4.86 -3.99
CA ALA A 112 11.68 5.70 -3.20
C ALA A 112 10.90 4.88 -2.17
N ASP A 113 10.49 3.66 -2.51
CA ASP A 113 9.76 2.76 -1.62
C ASP A 113 10.64 2.24 -0.47
N ALA A 114 11.90 1.89 -0.74
CA ALA A 114 12.87 1.50 0.28
C ALA A 114 13.20 2.67 1.23
N ALA A 115 13.40 3.87 0.68
CA ALA A 115 13.60 5.08 1.48
C ALA A 115 12.37 5.41 2.35
N ALA A 116 11.16 5.25 1.80
CA ALA A 116 9.92 5.42 2.56
C ALA A 116 9.78 4.39 3.68
N CYS A 117 10.20 3.14 3.47
CA CYS A 117 10.23 2.12 4.52
C CYS A 117 11.10 2.56 5.70
N ALA A 118 12.32 3.01 5.44
CA ALA A 118 13.22 3.54 6.47
C ALA A 118 12.58 4.74 7.20
N ARG A 119 11.96 5.67 6.45
CA ARG A 119 11.32 6.86 6.99
C ARG A 119 10.12 6.53 7.89
N TYR A 120 9.34 5.48 7.60
CA TYR A 120 8.28 5.01 8.50
C TYR A 120 8.84 4.55 9.86
N PHE A 121 9.89 3.75 9.86
CA PHE A 121 10.53 3.30 11.11
C PHE A 121 11.14 4.48 11.86
N GLU A 122 11.75 5.45 11.19
CA GLU A 122 12.26 6.68 11.80
C GLU A 122 11.14 7.49 12.47
N PHE A 123 10.02 7.72 11.78
CA PHE A 123 8.86 8.42 12.31
C PHE A 123 8.31 7.72 13.56
N TYR A 124 8.08 6.42 13.44
CA TYR A 124 7.55 5.64 14.55
C TYR A 124 8.54 5.42 15.70
N ALA A 125 9.83 5.55 15.47
CA ALA A 125 10.82 5.53 16.56
C ALA A 125 10.62 6.65 17.58
N GLY A 126 10.12 7.80 17.12
CA GLY A 126 9.81 8.94 17.98
C GLY A 126 8.48 8.87 18.72
N ALA A 127 7.66 7.83 18.51
CA ALA A 127 6.28 7.80 18.94
C ALA A 127 5.97 7.00 20.23
N PRO A 128 6.70 5.94 20.62
CA PRO A 128 6.28 5.03 21.69
C PRO A 128 6.05 5.70 23.05
N ASP A 129 6.90 6.65 23.43
CA ASP A 129 6.82 7.38 24.70
C ASP A 129 5.89 8.61 24.66
N LYS A 130 5.20 8.82 23.54
CA LYS A 130 4.24 9.91 23.32
C LYS A 130 2.80 9.41 23.14
N LEU A 131 2.58 8.11 23.24
CA LEU A 131 1.27 7.49 23.18
C LEU A 131 0.63 7.52 24.57
N HIS A 132 0.07 8.69 24.92
CA HIS A 132 -0.44 8.98 26.27
C HIS A 132 -1.87 8.49 26.45
N GLY A 133 -2.24 8.26 27.73
CA GLY A 133 -3.62 8.23 28.20
C GLY A 133 -4.06 9.62 28.68
N ALA A 134 -5.16 9.66 29.43
CA ALA A 134 -5.74 10.88 29.98
C ALA A 134 -6.15 10.69 31.44
N THR A 135 -6.20 11.80 32.19
CA THR A 135 -6.94 11.88 33.44
C THR A 135 -8.30 12.52 33.14
N ILE A 136 -9.38 11.82 33.52
CA ILE A 136 -10.76 12.26 33.25
C ILE A 136 -11.34 12.92 34.50
N PRO A 137 -11.86 14.17 34.44
CA PRO A 137 -12.60 14.78 35.53
C PRO A 137 -13.80 13.92 35.92
N TYR A 138 -13.95 13.64 37.21
CA TYR A 138 -15.03 12.83 37.76
C TYR A 138 -15.44 13.35 39.14
N GLY A 139 -16.23 12.61 39.91
CA GLY A 139 -16.67 13.02 41.25
C GLY A 139 -15.58 12.94 42.31
N ASP A 140 -15.78 13.65 43.41
CA ASP A 140 -14.91 13.63 44.58
C ASP A 140 -14.71 12.22 45.11
N GLY A 141 -13.53 11.90 45.62
CA GLY A 141 -13.17 10.58 46.11
C GLY A 141 -12.81 9.57 45.03
N TYR A 142 -12.67 10.01 43.76
CA TYR A 142 -12.29 9.17 42.63
C TYR A 142 -11.14 9.78 41.83
N THR A 143 -10.26 8.92 41.32
CA THR A 143 -9.31 9.24 40.24
C THR A 143 -9.62 8.34 39.06
N VAL A 144 -9.86 8.95 37.88
CA VAL A 144 -10.15 8.22 36.66
C VAL A 144 -9.06 8.47 35.63
N LEU A 145 -8.49 7.37 35.14
CA LEU A 145 -7.41 7.36 34.16
C LEU A 145 -7.82 6.57 32.94
N THR A 146 -7.23 6.90 31.79
CA THR A 146 -7.24 6.01 30.64
C THR A 146 -5.81 5.61 30.29
N TRP A 147 -5.64 4.35 29.86
CA TRP A 147 -4.37 3.82 29.37
C TRP A 147 -4.51 3.29 27.95
N ARG A 148 -3.45 3.44 27.14
CA ARG A 148 -3.31 2.80 25.85
C ARG A 148 -2.46 1.54 26.01
N GLU A 149 -3.05 0.40 25.69
CA GLU A 149 -2.37 -0.89 25.75
C GLU A 149 -2.26 -1.52 24.36
N PRO A 150 -1.11 -2.12 23.98
CA PRO A 150 -1.00 -2.85 22.73
C PRO A 150 -2.03 -4.00 22.67
N HIS A 151 -2.51 -4.31 21.47
CA HIS A 151 -3.37 -5.48 21.28
C HIS A 151 -2.66 -6.80 21.67
N GLY A 152 -1.36 -6.91 21.37
CA GLY A 152 -0.56 -8.09 21.64
C GLY A 152 0.12 -8.62 20.38
N VAL A 153 -0.33 -9.75 19.82
CA VAL A 153 0.15 -10.25 18.53
C VAL A 153 -0.73 -9.72 17.41
N THR A 154 -0.14 -9.05 16.44
CA THR A 154 -0.85 -8.51 15.27
C THR A 154 -0.51 -9.28 14.01
N GLY A 155 -1.51 -9.55 13.18
CA GLY A 155 -1.37 -10.16 11.86
C GLY A 155 -1.39 -9.10 10.76
N HIS A 156 -0.45 -9.17 9.82
CA HIS A 156 -0.32 -8.22 8.73
C HIS A 156 -0.33 -8.94 7.39
N ILE A 157 -1.28 -8.63 6.52
CA ILE A 157 -1.34 -9.16 5.16
C ILE A 157 -0.98 -8.04 4.20
N ILE A 158 0.19 -8.18 3.57
CA ILE A 158 0.83 -7.16 2.73
C ILE A 158 0.70 -7.55 1.26
N PRO A 159 0.16 -6.67 0.40
CA PRO A 159 0.02 -6.92 -1.03
C PRO A 159 1.35 -6.79 -1.77
N TRP A 160 1.30 -7.14 -3.05
CA TRP A 160 2.46 -7.19 -3.93
C TRP A 160 2.88 -5.85 -4.55
N ASN A 161 2.02 -4.82 -4.50
CA ASN A 161 2.28 -3.59 -5.26
C ASN A 161 3.25 -2.60 -4.56
N TYR A 162 3.27 -2.55 -3.24
CA TYR A 162 4.18 -1.71 -2.43
C TYR A 162 4.66 -2.45 -1.17
N PRO A 163 5.38 -3.58 -1.30
CA PRO A 163 5.74 -4.43 -0.15
C PRO A 163 6.48 -3.66 0.93
N LEU A 164 7.58 -2.97 0.61
CA LEU A 164 8.42 -2.25 1.58
C LEU A 164 7.68 -1.07 2.22
N GLN A 165 6.94 -0.27 1.44
CA GLN A 165 6.18 0.85 1.99
C GLN A 165 5.11 0.38 2.97
N ILE A 166 4.33 -0.65 2.59
CA ILE A 166 3.23 -1.16 3.42
C ILE A 166 3.79 -1.89 4.65
N PHE A 167 4.91 -2.57 4.51
CA PHE A 167 5.63 -3.12 5.65
C PHE A 167 6.02 -2.02 6.65
N GLY A 168 6.67 -0.96 6.18
CA GLY A 168 7.10 0.16 7.04
C GLY A 168 5.91 0.80 7.78
N ARG A 169 4.81 1.10 7.06
CA ARG A 169 3.66 1.79 7.65
C ARG A 169 2.87 0.93 8.63
N SER A 170 2.67 -0.35 8.33
CA SER A 170 1.85 -1.25 9.14
C SER A 170 2.65 -1.87 10.29
N VAL A 171 3.80 -2.48 10.00
CA VAL A 171 4.64 -3.17 10.99
C VAL A 171 5.34 -2.16 11.91
N GLY A 172 5.84 -1.04 11.34
CA GLY A 172 6.49 0.01 12.13
C GLY A 172 5.57 0.60 13.20
N GLY A 173 4.32 0.92 12.83
CA GLY A 173 3.31 1.41 13.76
C GLY A 173 2.93 0.38 14.84
N ALA A 174 2.74 -0.88 14.44
CA ALA A 174 2.40 -1.95 15.36
C ALA A 174 3.52 -2.21 16.39
N LEU A 175 4.77 -2.29 15.93
CA LEU A 175 5.94 -2.44 16.82
C LEU A 175 6.09 -1.24 17.76
N ALA A 176 5.93 -0.01 17.27
CA ALA A 176 6.01 1.20 18.09
C ALA A 176 4.98 1.19 19.22
N ALA A 177 3.75 0.78 18.93
CA ALA A 177 2.69 0.62 19.93
C ALA A 177 2.97 -0.50 20.96
N GLY A 178 3.96 -1.38 20.72
CA GLY A 178 4.35 -2.45 21.62
C GLY A 178 3.81 -3.83 21.23
N ASN A 179 3.21 -3.96 20.06
CA ASN A 179 2.76 -5.26 19.54
C ASN A 179 3.94 -6.07 18.98
N THR A 180 3.74 -7.37 18.84
CA THR A 180 4.58 -8.26 18.02
C THR A 180 3.83 -8.62 16.74
N CYS A 181 4.57 -8.89 15.65
CA CYS A 181 4.01 -8.96 14.31
C CYS A 181 4.21 -10.33 13.66
N VAL A 182 3.15 -10.84 13.02
CA VAL A 182 3.21 -11.95 12.07
C VAL A 182 2.75 -11.44 10.71
N VAL A 183 3.66 -11.44 9.74
CA VAL A 183 3.45 -10.88 8.40
C VAL A 183 3.26 -11.98 7.39
N LYS A 184 2.23 -11.86 6.54
CA LYS A 184 2.05 -12.68 5.35
C LYS A 184 2.16 -11.78 4.12
N PRO A 185 3.32 -11.76 3.42
CA PRO A 185 3.44 -11.05 2.13
C PRO A 185 2.63 -11.74 1.04
N ALA A 186 2.26 -10.99 0.00
CA ALA A 186 1.69 -11.59 -1.21
C ALA A 186 2.69 -12.58 -1.82
N GLU A 187 2.20 -13.70 -2.33
CA GLU A 187 3.01 -14.74 -2.96
C GLU A 187 3.80 -14.26 -4.17
N ASP A 188 3.36 -13.20 -4.81
CA ASP A 188 4.01 -12.60 -5.98
C ASP A 188 5.20 -11.69 -5.60
N ALA A 189 5.31 -11.25 -4.32
CA ALA A 189 6.34 -10.26 -3.89
C ALA A 189 6.76 -10.50 -2.43
N CYS A 190 7.55 -11.54 -2.21
CA CYS A 190 8.05 -11.94 -0.89
C CYS A 190 9.53 -11.61 -0.62
N PRO A 191 10.45 -11.68 -1.60
CA PRO A 191 11.89 -11.55 -1.39
C PRO A 191 12.32 -10.28 -0.67
N SER A 192 11.79 -9.12 -1.04
CA SER A 192 12.12 -7.85 -0.40
C SER A 192 11.76 -7.83 1.09
N LEU A 193 10.60 -8.44 1.46
CA LEU A 193 10.17 -8.52 2.86
C LEU A 193 10.96 -9.56 3.68
N LEU A 194 11.41 -10.65 3.07
CA LEU A 194 12.31 -11.60 3.74
C LEU A 194 13.67 -10.95 4.02
N ARG A 195 14.19 -10.16 3.05
CA ARG A 195 15.47 -9.47 3.22
C ARG A 195 15.38 -8.34 4.25
N VAL A 196 14.33 -7.52 4.24
CA VAL A 196 14.18 -6.46 5.24
C VAL A 196 14.02 -7.04 6.65
N ALA A 197 13.36 -8.20 6.82
CA ALA A 197 13.27 -8.86 8.12
C ALA A 197 14.64 -9.28 8.67
N GLU A 198 15.53 -9.78 7.81
CA GLU A 198 16.91 -10.10 8.18
C GLU A 198 17.69 -8.85 8.59
N VAL A 199 17.57 -7.76 7.84
CA VAL A 199 18.16 -6.45 8.17
C VAL A 199 17.65 -5.93 9.52
N VAL A 200 16.35 -6.01 9.76
CA VAL A 200 15.69 -5.57 11.01
C VAL A 200 16.16 -6.41 12.21
N ALA A 201 16.30 -7.72 12.03
CA ALA A 201 16.83 -8.61 13.07
C ALA A 201 18.29 -8.29 13.40
N ALA A 202 19.14 -8.10 12.37
CA ALA A 202 20.54 -7.72 12.55
C ALA A 202 20.69 -6.35 13.24
N ALA A 203 19.73 -5.44 13.09
CA ALA A 203 19.67 -4.16 13.79
C ALA A 203 19.27 -4.28 15.27
N GLY A 204 18.99 -5.49 15.76
CA GLY A 204 18.73 -5.78 17.17
C GLY A 204 17.25 -5.80 17.58
N LEU A 205 16.34 -6.02 16.63
CA LEU A 205 14.96 -6.34 16.99
C LEU A 205 14.93 -7.73 17.68
N PRO A 206 14.31 -7.89 18.86
CA PRO A 206 14.30 -9.17 19.60
C PRO A 206 13.66 -10.32 18.80
N ASP A 207 14.16 -11.54 19.05
CA ASP A 207 13.65 -12.75 18.42
C ASP A 207 12.14 -12.89 18.61
N GLY A 208 11.44 -13.13 17.51
CA GLY A 208 9.99 -13.30 17.49
C GLY A 208 9.16 -12.01 17.52
N ALA A 209 9.77 -10.82 17.70
CA ALA A 209 9.03 -9.57 17.62
C ALA A 209 8.48 -9.32 16.19
N LEU A 210 9.19 -9.82 15.18
CA LEU A 210 8.76 -9.86 13.79
C LEU A 210 8.92 -11.29 13.24
N ASN A 211 7.86 -11.78 12.59
CA ASN A 211 7.85 -13.08 11.91
C ASN A 211 7.22 -12.94 10.54
N ILE A 212 7.75 -13.62 9.52
CA ILE A 212 7.21 -13.63 8.16
C ILE A 212 6.93 -15.06 7.71
N VAL A 213 5.67 -15.32 7.37
CA VAL A 213 5.22 -16.59 6.79
C VAL A 213 4.82 -16.36 5.34
N THR A 214 5.62 -16.85 4.40
CA THR A 214 5.34 -16.81 2.97
C THR A 214 4.34 -17.92 2.59
N GLY A 215 3.65 -17.77 1.46
CA GLY A 215 2.69 -18.77 0.98
C GLY A 215 1.43 -18.14 0.37
N LEU A 216 0.53 -19.00 -0.10
CA LEU A 216 -0.70 -18.58 -0.77
C LEU A 216 -1.67 -17.85 0.17
N GLY A 217 -2.31 -16.79 -0.33
CA GLY A 217 -3.34 -16.05 0.41
C GLY A 217 -4.45 -16.95 0.94
N ALA A 218 -4.95 -17.87 0.09
CA ALA A 218 -6.02 -18.82 0.45
C ALA A 218 -5.60 -19.92 1.45
N LYS A 219 -4.31 -20.06 1.77
CA LYS A 219 -3.78 -21.04 2.73
C LYS A 219 -3.17 -20.34 3.95
N ALA A 220 -1.95 -19.82 3.83
CA ALA A 220 -1.27 -19.14 4.93
C ALA A 220 -2.01 -17.86 5.37
N GLY A 221 -2.55 -17.07 4.41
CA GLY A 221 -3.32 -15.88 4.73
C GLY A 221 -4.61 -16.20 5.48
N ALA A 222 -5.40 -17.14 4.98
CA ALA A 222 -6.64 -17.58 5.64
C ALA A 222 -6.36 -18.16 7.05
N ALA A 223 -5.27 -18.94 7.19
CA ALA A 223 -4.86 -19.47 8.50
C ALA A 223 -4.47 -18.35 9.47
N LEU A 224 -3.75 -17.32 9.01
CA LEU A 224 -3.39 -16.17 9.84
C LEU A 224 -4.63 -15.40 10.31
N VAL A 225 -5.58 -15.13 9.41
CA VAL A 225 -6.82 -14.42 9.74
C VAL A 225 -7.67 -15.19 10.75
N ALA A 226 -7.74 -16.52 10.64
CA ALA A 226 -8.52 -17.37 11.52
C ALA A 226 -7.83 -17.70 12.86
N HIS A 227 -6.52 -17.40 12.99
CA HIS A 227 -5.72 -17.85 14.14
C HIS A 227 -6.11 -17.15 15.44
N GLN A 228 -6.47 -17.91 16.49
CA GLN A 228 -6.95 -17.39 17.77
C GLN A 228 -5.93 -16.53 18.54
N GLY A 229 -4.64 -16.74 18.31
CA GLY A 229 -3.56 -15.95 18.93
C GLY A 229 -3.33 -14.58 18.31
N ILE A 230 -3.99 -14.23 17.18
CA ILE A 230 -3.93 -12.90 16.57
C ILE A 230 -4.99 -12.00 17.18
N GLN A 231 -4.59 -10.85 17.69
CA GLN A 231 -5.44 -9.94 18.47
C GLN A 231 -5.80 -8.64 17.72
N HIS A 232 -5.17 -8.39 16.58
CA HIS A 232 -5.53 -7.35 15.60
C HIS A 232 -5.04 -7.78 14.22
N LEU A 233 -5.77 -7.39 13.18
CA LEU A 233 -5.39 -7.62 11.78
C LEU A 233 -5.25 -6.29 11.04
N SER A 234 -4.17 -6.14 10.28
CA SER A 234 -4.01 -5.13 9.25
C SER A 234 -4.00 -5.84 7.90
N PHE A 235 -4.94 -5.47 7.04
CA PHE A 235 -5.08 -6.05 5.71
C PHE A 235 -5.06 -4.95 4.65
N THR A 236 -4.18 -5.08 3.67
CA THR A 236 -4.20 -4.27 2.45
C THR A 236 -4.40 -5.20 1.25
N GLY A 237 -5.39 -4.90 0.40
CA GLY A 237 -5.69 -5.71 -0.76
C GLY A 237 -7.01 -5.35 -1.46
N SER A 238 -7.61 -6.32 -2.18
CA SER A 238 -8.86 -6.09 -2.89
C SER A 238 -10.07 -6.00 -1.95
N PRO A 239 -11.14 -5.23 -2.31
CA PRO A 239 -12.37 -5.16 -1.50
C PRO A 239 -13.01 -6.53 -1.24
N ALA A 240 -13.04 -7.41 -2.23
CA ALA A 240 -13.61 -8.74 -2.08
C ALA A 240 -12.86 -9.56 -1.00
N THR A 241 -11.53 -9.58 -1.05
CA THR A 241 -10.71 -10.27 -0.04
C THR A 241 -10.81 -9.58 1.32
N GLY A 242 -10.87 -8.23 1.35
CA GLY A 242 -11.06 -7.46 2.59
C GLY A 242 -12.37 -7.81 3.30
N ALA A 243 -13.46 -7.99 2.56
CA ALA A 243 -14.74 -8.43 3.10
C ALA A 243 -14.65 -9.83 3.75
N GLU A 244 -13.96 -10.80 3.11
CA GLU A 244 -13.73 -12.14 3.65
C GLU A 244 -12.85 -12.11 4.93
N VAL A 245 -11.81 -11.26 4.94
CA VAL A 245 -10.96 -11.05 6.12
C VAL A 245 -11.79 -10.48 7.26
N ALA A 246 -12.57 -9.43 7.01
CA ALA A 246 -13.44 -8.83 8.01
C ALA A 246 -14.48 -9.81 8.55
N ALA A 247 -15.15 -10.57 7.68
CA ALA A 247 -16.13 -11.58 8.08
C ALA A 247 -15.51 -12.67 8.97
N THR A 248 -14.30 -13.12 8.64
CA THR A 248 -13.59 -14.13 9.42
C THR A 248 -13.14 -13.58 10.78
N ALA A 249 -12.59 -12.36 10.81
CA ALA A 249 -12.18 -11.68 12.04
C ALA A 249 -13.38 -11.38 12.96
N ALA A 250 -14.53 -10.99 12.39
CA ALA A 250 -15.75 -10.70 13.14
C ALA A 250 -16.28 -11.91 13.92
N ARG A 251 -16.15 -13.13 13.40
CA ARG A 251 -16.57 -14.37 14.11
C ARG A 251 -15.83 -14.59 15.44
N ARG A 252 -14.68 -13.97 15.63
CA ARG A 252 -13.89 -14.03 16.87
C ARG A 252 -13.68 -12.66 17.53
N LEU A 253 -14.42 -11.64 17.08
CA LEU A 253 -14.37 -10.27 17.59
C LEU A 253 -12.96 -9.63 17.53
N CYS A 254 -12.16 -10.01 16.53
CA CYS A 254 -10.84 -9.44 16.32
C CYS A 254 -10.96 -8.12 15.56
N PRO A 255 -10.43 -7.01 16.07
CA PRO A 255 -10.40 -5.75 15.35
C PRO A 255 -9.53 -5.83 14.08
N VAL A 256 -9.95 -5.10 13.05
CA VAL A 256 -9.30 -5.11 11.73
C VAL A 256 -9.14 -3.68 11.22
N THR A 257 -7.98 -3.37 10.65
CA THR A 257 -7.78 -2.22 9.76
C THR A 257 -7.78 -2.73 8.32
N LEU A 258 -8.62 -2.14 7.47
CA LEU A 258 -8.75 -2.49 6.05
C LEU A 258 -8.33 -1.32 5.17
N GLU A 259 -7.30 -1.53 4.35
CA GLU A 259 -6.84 -0.63 3.30
C GLU A 259 -7.08 -1.30 1.95
N LEU A 260 -8.12 -0.85 1.25
CA LEU A 260 -8.62 -1.53 0.07
C LEU A 260 -8.45 -0.69 -1.20
N GLY A 261 -9.06 -1.15 -2.30
CA GLY A 261 -8.98 -0.50 -3.59
C GLY A 261 -9.55 0.91 -3.64
N GLY A 262 -9.30 1.59 -4.74
CA GLY A 262 -9.78 2.94 -4.99
C GLY A 262 -10.14 3.18 -6.46
N LYS A 263 -10.92 4.24 -6.68
CA LYS A 263 -11.21 4.80 -8.01
C LYS A 263 -11.09 6.32 -7.93
N SER A 264 -9.90 6.76 -7.58
CA SER A 264 -9.61 8.13 -7.16
C SER A 264 -9.78 9.13 -8.31
N PRO A 265 -10.55 10.22 -8.11
CA PRO A 265 -10.69 11.29 -9.09
C PRO A 265 -9.57 12.32 -8.99
N GLN A 266 -9.14 12.83 -10.13
CA GLN A 266 -8.44 14.09 -10.33
C GLN A 266 -9.45 15.10 -10.85
N ILE A 267 -9.87 16.09 -10.08
CA ILE A 267 -10.92 17.05 -10.40
C ILE A 267 -10.26 18.37 -10.78
N VAL A 268 -10.35 18.75 -12.06
CA VAL A 268 -9.64 19.91 -12.61
C VAL A 268 -10.63 20.96 -13.04
N PHE A 269 -10.66 22.10 -12.37
CA PHE A 269 -11.44 23.26 -12.73
C PHE A 269 -10.69 24.12 -13.76
N ALA A 270 -11.42 24.96 -14.52
CA ALA A 270 -10.86 25.78 -15.57
C ALA A 270 -9.80 26.80 -15.09
N ASP A 271 -9.86 27.20 -13.82
CA ASP A 271 -8.91 28.10 -13.18
C ASP A 271 -7.67 27.42 -12.60
N ALA A 272 -7.54 26.08 -12.79
CA ALA A 272 -6.41 25.32 -12.29
C ALA A 272 -5.08 25.74 -12.92
N ASP A 273 -3.99 25.57 -12.18
CA ASP A 273 -2.65 25.66 -12.75
C ASP A 273 -2.31 24.35 -13.47
N VAL A 274 -2.52 24.35 -14.78
CA VAL A 274 -2.34 23.14 -15.59
C VAL A 274 -0.87 22.70 -15.67
N ASP A 275 0.08 23.61 -15.57
CA ASP A 275 1.51 23.28 -15.61
C ASP A 275 1.94 22.53 -14.35
N VAL A 276 1.29 22.77 -13.22
CA VAL A 276 1.47 22.02 -11.97
C VAL A 276 0.64 20.74 -11.96
N ALA A 277 -0.59 20.80 -12.44
CA ALA A 277 -1.53 19.68 -12.39
C ALA A 277 -1.15 18.53 -13.34
N LEU A 278 -0.74 18.83 -14.57
CA LEU A 278 -0.48 17.83 -15.62
C LEU A 278 0.55 16.78 -15.23
N PRO A 279 1.77 17.13 -14.77
CA PRO A 279 2.75 16.13 -14.37
C PRO A 279 2.26 15.28 -13.17
N ALA A 280 1.52 15.85 -12.25
CA ALA A 280 0.95 15.13 -11.10
C ALA A 280 -0.15 14.15 -11.54
N ILE A 281 -1.03 14.54 -12.46
CA ILE A 281 -2.08 13.69 -13.03
C ILE A 281 -1.46 12.50 -13.77
N VAL A 282 -0.46 12.74 -14.61
CA VAL A 282 0.25 11.67 -15.33
C VAL A 282 0.92 10.73 -14.36
N ASN A 283 1.71 11.25 -13.41
CA ASN A 283 2.39 10.41 -12.42
C ASN A 283 1.41 9.59 -11.59
N ALA A 284 0.25 10.14 -11.22
CA ALA A 284 -0.78 9.46 -10.43
C ALA A 284 -1.34 8.20 -11.09
N ILE A 285 -1.21 8.05 -12.41
CA ILE A 285 -1.69 6.88 -13.14
C ILE A 285 -0.58 5.99 -13.70
N VAL A 286 0.61 6.53 -14.01
CA VAL A 286 1.71 5.71 -14.55
C VAL A 286 2.55 5.06 -13.44
N GLN A 287 2.59 5.66 -12.27
CA GLN A 287 3.28 5.13 -11.10
C GLN A 287 2.92 3.65 -10.88
N ASN A 288 3.94 2.79 -10.77
CA ASN A 288 3.80 1.34 -10.66
C ASN A 288 2.88 0.72 -11.73
N ALA A 289 2.90 1.26 -12.95
CA ALA A 289 2.01 0.88 -14.04
C ALA A 289 0.50 0.94 -13.66
N GLY A 290 0.11 1.94 -12.87
CA GLY A 290 -1.26 2.09 -12.38
C GLY A 290 -1.69 1.10 -11.30
N GLN A 291 -0.80 0.24 -10.83
CA GLN A 291 -1.05 -0.78 -9.80
C GLN A 291 -0.97 -0.17 -8.39
N THR A 292 -1.72 0.88 -8.18
CA THR A 292 -1.74 1.69 -6.95
C THR A 292 -3.17 1.87 -6.49
N CYS A 293 -3.47 1.56 -5.24
CA CYS A 293 -4.81 1.73 -4.67
C CYS A 293 -5.31 3.19 -4.73
N SER A 294 -4.38 4.13 -4.66
CA SER A 294 -4.63 5.57 -4.80
C SER A 294 -4.35 6.09 -6.21
N ALA A 295 -4.30 5.24 -7.25
CA ALA A 295 -4.12 5.71 -8.62
C ALA A 295 -5.20 6.74 -9.00
N GLY A 296 -4.78 7.91 -9.53
CA GLY A 296 -5.69 8.93 -10.04
C GLY A 296 -6.29 8.51 -11.39
N SER A 297 -7.07 7.43 -11.38
CA SER A 297 -7.52 6.73 -12.58
C SER A 297 -8.76 7.32 -13.23
N ARG A 298 -9.41 8.29 -12.59
CA ARG A 298 -10.46 9.13 -13.19
C ARG A 298 -9.99 10.57 -13.28
N LEU A 299 -10.17 11.18 -14.45
CA LEU A 299 -9.91 12.60 -14.68
C LEU A 299 -11.24 13.30 -14.94
N LEU A 300 -11.69 14.12 -14.00
CA LEU A 300 -12.89 14.94 -14.11
C LEU A 300 -12.45 16.36 -14.45
N VAL A 301 -12.88 16.90 -15.58
CA VAL A 301 -12.42 18.22 -16.06
C VAL A 301 -13.61 19.11 -16.35
N GLU A 302 -13.56 20.36 -15.88
CA GLU A 302 -14.55 21.37 -16.23
C GLU A 302 -14.62 21.54 -17.77
N ARG A 303 -15.83 21.50 -18.33
CA ARG A 303 -16.07 21.43 -19.79
C ARG A 303 -15.32 22.49 -20.57
N SER A 304 -15.20 23.69 -20.04
CA SER A 304 -14.49 24.80 -20.66
C SER A 304 -12.98 24.60 -20.84
N ALA A 305 -12.38 23.72 -20.00
CA ALA A 305 -10.95 23.39 -20.06
C ALA A 305 -10.67 21.99 -20.64
N TYR A 306 -11.74 21.22 -20.93
CA TYR A 306 -11.63 19.78 -21.21
C TYR A 306 -10.76 19.49 -22.46
N GLU A 307 -11.04 20.09 -23.59
CA GLU A 307 -10.31 19.82 -24.83
C GLU A 307 -8.84 20.23 -24.73
N VAL A 308 -8.56 21.42 -24.19
CA VAL A 308 -7.19 21.93 -24.05
C VAL A 308 -6.35 21.07 -23.13
N LEU A 309 -6.93 20.60 -22.00
CA LEU A 309 -6.21 19.71 -21.09
C LEU A 309 -5.98 18.33 -21.71
N LEU A 310 -6.96 17.78 -22.44
CA LEU A 310 -6.80 16.48 -23.12
C LEU A 310 -5.75 16.51 -24.21
N GLU A 311 -5.66 17.58 -25.01
CA GLU A 311 -4.61 17.75 -26.02
C GLU A 311 -3.20 17.67 -25.35
N ARG A 312 -3.00 18.43 -24.29
CA ARG A 312 -1.73 18.44 -23.55
C ARG A 312 -1.41 17.08 -22.91
N LEU A 313 -2.42 16.41 -22.38
CA LEU A 313 -2.24 15.05 -21.82
C LEU A 313 -1.92 14.05 -22.94
N ALA A 314 -2.58 14.16 -24.11
CA ALA A 314 -2.31 13.30 -25.25
C ALA A 314 -0.86 13.39 -25.71
N GLU A 315 -0.33 14.63 -25.84
CA GLU A 315 1.08 14.86 -26.16
C GLU A 315 2.01 14.14 -25.16
N ARG A 316 1.71 14.22 -23.87
CA ARG A 316 2.53 13.54 -22.84
C ARG A 316 2.37 12.03 -22.88
N PHE A 317 1.13 11.51 -23.05
CA PHE A 317 0.87 10.06 -23.07
C PHE A 317 1.58 9.37 -24.25
N THR A 318 1.65 9.97 -25.44
CA THR A 318 2.36 9.42 -26.59
C THR A 318 3.87 9.25 -26.36
N GLN A 319 4.44 9.98 -25.42
CA GLN A 319 5.85 9.90 -25.06
C GLN A 319 6.14 8.83 -23.99
N LEU A 320 5.12 8.33 -23.28
CA LEU A 320 5.29 7.38 -22.19
C LEU A 320 5.75 6.01 -22.70
N ILE A 321 6.67 5.40 -21.94
CA ILE A 321 7.24 4.10 -22.28
C ILE A 321 7.01 3.13 -21.12
N ALA A 322 6.45 1.96 -21.44
CA ALA A 322 6.43 0.80 -20.55
C ALA A 322 7.57 -0.16 -20.93
N GLY A 323 8.34 -0.61 -19.95
CA GLY A 323 9.50 -1.48 -20.23
C GLY A 323 9.99 -2.22 -18.99
N PRO A 324 11.12 -2.96 -19.12
CA PRO A 324 11.69 -3.72 -18.00
C PRO A 324 12.04 -2.84 -16.81
N ALA A 325 11.88 -3.36 -15.59
CA ALA A 325 12.10 -2.64 -14.35
C ALA A 325 13.48 -1.96 -14.26
N LEU A 326 14.55 -2.64 -14.69
CA LEU A 326 15.91 -2.10 -14.70
C LEU A 326 16.16 -1.04 -15.79
N ALA A 327 15.27 -0.91 -16.76
CA ALA A 327 15.39 0.12 -17.78
C ALA A 327 14.93 1.49 -17.29
N ASP A 328 14.23 1.51 -16.16
CA ASP A 328 13.77 2.70 -15.44
C ASP A 328 12.94 3.65 -16.32
N HIS A 329 12.05 3.04 -17.15
CA HIS A 329 11.08 3.76 -17.97
C HIS A 329 9.93 4.34 -17.13
N ASP A 330 9.00 5.07 -17.75
CA ASP A 330 7.85 5.67 -17.07
C ASP A 330 6.98 4.63 -16.36
N CYS A 331 6.81 3.43 -16.93
CA CYS A 331 6.10 2.29 -16.35
C CYS A 331 6.93 1.01 -16.41
N GLY A 332 6.78 0.17 -15.39
CA GLY A 332 7.20 -1.23 -15.42
C GLY A 332 6.13 -2.16 -16.03
N PRO A 333 6.34 -3.49 -15.99
CA PRO A 333 5.31 -4.48 -16.30
C PRO A 333 4.21 -4.52 -15.21
N LEU A 334 3.08 -5.13 -15.55
CA LEU A 334 2.11 -5.61 -14.56
C LEU A 334 2.66 -6.83 -13.85
N ILE A 335 2.18 -7.10 -12.64
CA ILE A 335 2.76 -8.14 -11.76
C ILE A 335 2.68 -9.56 -12.33
N ARG A 336 1.64 -9.89 -13.10
CA ARG A 336 1.38 -11.27 -13.58
C ARG A 336 0.42 -11.32 -14.78
N ALA A 337 0.41 -12.45 -15.46
CA ALA A 337 -0.41 -12.67 -16.65
C ALA A 337 -1.92 -12.42 -16.43
N SER A 338 -2.47 -12.80 -15.27
CA SER A 338 -3.89 -12.56 -14.97
C SER A 338 -4.20 -11.07 -14.81
N GLN A 339 -3.27 -10.25 -14.29
CA GLN A 339 -3.43 -8.81 -14.22
C GLN A 339 -3.35 -8.17 -15.61
N LEU A 340 -2.43 -8.65 -16.46
CA LEU A 340 -2.35 -8.25 -17.87
C LEU A 340 -3.66 -8.54 -18.62
N ALA A 341 -4.21 -9.74 -18.45
CA ALA A 341 -5.49 -10.13 -19.06
C ALA A 341 -6.64 -9.25 -18.55
N ARG A 342 -6.66 -8.92 -17.26
CA ARG A 342 -7.65 -8.00 -16.65
C ARG A 342 -7.61 -6.62 -17.30
N VAL A 343 -6.45 -6.00 -17.37
CA VAL A 343 -6.31 -4.63 -17.92
C VAL A 343 -6.67 -4.61 -19.41
N ARG A 344 -6.18 -5.58 -20.19
CA ARG A 344 -6.56 -5.74 -21.60
C ARG A 344 -8.07 -5.91 -21.77
N GLY A 345 -8.71 -6.71 -20.92
CA GLY A 345 -10.16 -6.88 -20.94
C GLY A 345 -10.95 -5.59 -20.72
N PHE A 346 -10.45 -4.64 -19.90
CA PHE A 346 -11.05 -3.31 -19.78
C PHE A 346 -10.89 -2.49 -21.06
N LEU A 347 -9.70 -2.49 -21.67
CA LEU A 347 -9.42 -1.76 -22.92
C LEU A 347 -10.22 -2.33 -24.09
N ASP A 348 -10.30 -3.64 -24.24
CA ASP A 348 -11.11 -4.33 -25.25
C ASP A 348 -12.61 -4.01 -25.10
N ASN A 349 -13.10 -3.94 -23.86
CA ASN A 349 -14.49 -3.55 -23.59
C ASN A 349 -14.74 -2.08 -23.92
N ALA A 350 -13.80 -1.19 -23.60
CA ALA A 350 -13.87 0.23 -23.97
C ALA A 350 -13.99 0.39 -25.49
N GLN A 351 -13.12 -0.27 -26.24
CA GLN A 351 -13.12 -0.23 -27.71
C GLN A 351 -14.44 -0.74 -28.29
N ARG A 352 -14.94 -1.88 -27.80
CA ARG A 352 -16.22 -2.43 -28.21
C ARG A 352 -17.42 -1.57 -27.85
N GLY A 353 -17.32 -0.84 -26.74
CA GLY A 353 -18.32 0.16 -26.28
C GLY A 353 -18.25 1.49 -27.00
N GLY A 354 -17.31 1.68 -27.95
CA GLY A 354 -17.13 2.94 -28.69
C GLY A 354 -16.46 4.05 -27.88
N ILE A 355 -15.83 3.74 -26.73
CA ILE A 355 -15.06 4.71 -25.95
C ILE A 355 -13.77 5.03 -26.70
N VAL A 356 -13.49 6.30 -26.91
CA VAL A 356 -12.39 6.77 -27.74
C VAL A 356 -11.08 6.78 -26.96
N THR A 357 -10.05 6.13 -27.52
CA THR A 357 -8.66 6.29 -27.07
C THR A 357 -8.11 7.60 -27.67
N VAL A 358 -7.73 8.53 -26.80
CA VAL A 358 -7.15 9.82 -27.20
C VAL A 358 -5.67 9.68 -27.50
N ALA A 359 -4.98 8.96 -26.64
CA ALA A 359 -3.54 8.70 -26.78
C ALA A 359 -3.16 7.40 -26.09
N GLU A 360 -2.12 6.78 -26.63
CA GLU A 360 -1.48 5.59 -26.07
C GLU A 360 0.03 5.79 -26.12
N GLY A 361 0.70 5.38 -25.03
CA GLY A 361 2.15 5.29 -24.97
C GLY A 361 2.65 4.10 -25.78
N ARG A 362 3.85 3.66 -25.50
CA ARG A 362 4.45 2.50 -26.20
C ARG A 362 5.11 1.53 -25.24
N ILE A 363 5.25 0.29 -25.66
CA ILE A 363 6.10 -0.69 -25.02
C ILE A 363 7.50 -0.52 -25.62
N ALA A 364 8.55 -0.57 -24.79
CA ALA A 364 9.93 -0.47 -25.22
C ALA A 364 10.27 -1.57 -26.24
N ALA A 365 11.02 -1.23 -27.29
CA ALA A 365 11.31 -2.15 -28.38
C ALA A 365 12.16 -3.38 -27.94
N ASP A 366 12.93 -3.20 -26.85
CA ASP A 366 13.77 -4.23 -26.22
C ASP A 366 13.09 -4.95 -25.06
N ALA A 367 11.80 -4.71 -24.83
CA ALA A 367 11.05 -5.39 -23.79
C ALA A 367 10.91 -6.89 -24.09
N PRO A 368 11.24 -7.76 -23.14
CA PRO A 368 11.09 -9.22 -23.32
C PRO A 368 9.65 -9.63 -23.64
N GLY A 369 9.48 -10.50 -24.65
CA GLY A 369 8.14 -10.93 -25.10
C GLY A 369 7.33 -11.74 -24.07
N GLY A 370 7.98 -12.31 -23.05
CA GLY A 370 7.34 -13.01 -21.93
C GLY A 370 6.85 -12.09 -20.81
N GLY A 371 7.25 -10.80 -20.82
CA GLY A 371 6.88 -9.83 -19.80
C GLY A 371 5.43 -9.33 -19.91
N TYR A 372 4.91 -8.78 -18.82
CA TYR A 372 3.48 -8.45 -18.69
C TYR A 372 3.21 -6.96 -18.93
N TYR A 373 3.54 -6.44 -20.11
CA TYR A 373 3.46 -5.02 -20.44
C TYR A 373 2.11 -4.57 -21.01
N VAL A 374 1.71 -3.36 -20.60
CA VAL A 374 0.59 -2.60 -21.19
C VAL A 374 1.06 -1.17 -21.39
N ALA A 375 0.76 -0.59 -22.56
CA ALA A 375 1.04 0.82 -22.81
C ALA A 375 0.09 1.71 -21.99
N PRO A 376 0.58 2.82 -21.39
CA PRO A 376 -0.28 3.80 -20.74
C PRO A 376 -1.31 4.36 -21.71
N THR A 377 -2.58 4.36 -21.32
CA THR A 377 -3.70 4.69 -22.21
C THR A 377 -4.59 5.80 -21.63
N LEU A 378 -4.87 6.82 -22.43
CA LEU A 378 -5.82 7.90 -22.12
C LEU A 378 -7.11 7.72 -22.93
N LEU A 379 -8.24 7.60 -22.22
CA LEU A 379 -9.59 7.47 -22.78
C LEU A 379 -10.40 8.72 -22.51
N ARG A 380 -11.25 9.16 -23.48
CA ARG A 380 -12.09 10.33 -23.34
C ARG A 380 -13.57 9.98 -23.31
N ASP A 381 -14.37 10.93 -22.82
CA ASP A 381 -15.83 10.91 -22.78
C ASP A 381 -16.37 9.60 -22.18
N VAL A 382 -15.68 9.08 -21.15
CA VAL A 382 -16.07 7.84 -20.50
C VAL A 382 -17.39 8.04 -19.77
N PRO A 383 -18.45 7.27 -20.08
CA PRO A 383 -19.73 7.43 -19.40
C PRO A 383 -19.62 7.14 -17.90
N ALA A 384 -20.29 7.92 -17.06
CA ALA A 384 -20.26 7.75 -15.60
C ALA A 384 -20.75 6.36 -15.13
N GLY A 385 -21.61 5.70 -15.91
CA GLY A 385 -22.09 4.35 -15.67
C GLY A 385 -21.18 3.23 -16.16
N ASP A 386 -20.15 3.55 -16.94
CA ASP A 386 -19.23 2.55 -17.48
C ASP A 386 -18.31 1.97 -16.39
N ARG A 387 -17.88 0.74 -16.60
CA ARG A 387 -16.95 0.05 -15.71
C ARG A 387 -15.62 0.78 -15.56
N LEU A 388 -15.15 1.47 -16.59
CA LEU A 388 -13.94 2.30 -16.53
C LEU A 388 -14.07 3.49 -15.58
N ALA A 389 -15.29 4.00 -15.35
CA ALA A 389 -15.56 5.06 -14.39
C ALA A 389 -15.81 4.53 -12.97
N ARG A 390 -16.21 3.26 -12.82
CA ARG A 390 -16.67 2.68 -11.55
C ARG A 390 -15.76 1.63 -10.96
N ASP A 391 -15.16 0.75 -11.78
CA ASP A 391 -14.35 -0.36 -11.32
C ASP A 391 -12.86 0.04 -11.27
N GLU A 392 -12.15 -0.49 -10.31
CA GLU A 392 -10.69 -0.37 -10.24
C GLU A 392 -10.04 -1.25 -11.32
N VAL A 393 -9.40 -0.62 -12.32
CA VAL A 393 -8.68 -1.31 -13.40
C VAL A 393 -7.39 -1.93 -12.88
N PHE A 394 -6.66 -1.18 -12.04
CA PHE A 394 -5.35 -1.51 -11.48
C PHE A 394 -4.29 -1.69 -12.59
N GLY A 395 -4.27 -0.73 -13.51
CA GLY A 395 -3.40 -0.66 -14.68
C GLY A 395 -3.26 0.80 -15.15
N PRO A 396 -2.35 1.10 -16.10
CA PRO A 396 -2.03 2.47 -16.50
C PRO A 396 -3.08 3.05 -17.48
N VAL A 397 -4.33 3.12 -17.04
CA VAL A 397 -5.48 3.57 -17.83
C VAL A 397 -6.16 4.74 -17.15
N LEU A 398 -6.15 5.90 -17.81
CA LEU A 398 -6.78 7.15 -17.36
C LEU A 398 -8.10 7.37 -18.09
N ALA A 399 -9.20 7.43 -17.35
CA ALA A 399 -10.56 7.66 -17.86
C ALA A 399 -10.95 9.13 -17.66
N ALA A 400 -11.04 9.90 -18.75
CA ALA A 400 -11.42 11.32 -18.71
C ALA A 400 -12.93 11.51 -18.95
N MET A 401 -13.52 12.41 -18.16
CA MET A 401 -14.93 12.74 -18.12
C MET A 401 -15.11 14.26 -17.94
N PRO A 402 -15.92 14.96 -18.77
CA PRO A 402 -16.23 16.35 -18.52
C PRO A 402 -17.26 16.52 -17.41
N PHE A 403 -17.24 17.66 -16.72
CA PHE A 403 -18.31 18.12 -15.84
C PHE A 403 -18.67 19.58 -16.14
N ASP A 404 -19.88 20.01 -15.77
CA ASP A 404 -20.39 21.32 -16.11
C ASP A 404 -20.17 22.37 -15.02
N ASP A 405 -20.34 21.99 -13.75
CA ASP A 405 -20.18 22.89 -12.62
C ASP A 405 -19.67 22.15 -11.36
N GLU A 406 -19.53 22.90 -10.24
CA GLU A 406 -19.04 22.36 -8.97
C GLU A 406 -19.96 21.25 -8.41
N ALA A 407 -21.28 21.36 -8.61
CA ALA A 407 -22.23 20.36 -8.13
C ALA A 407 -22.12 19.05 -8.92
N ASP A 408 -21.96 19.15 -10.24
CA ASP A 408 -21.73 18.02 -11.13
C ASP A 408 -20.38 17.33 -10.83
N ALA A 409 -19.32 18.12 -10.64
CA ALA A 409 -18.02 17.61 -10.22
C ALA A 409 -18.11 16.77 -8.93
N ILE A 410 -18.84 17.25 -7.92
CA ILE A 410 -19.07 16.55 -6.65
C ILE A 410 -19.87 15.26 -6.88
N ALA A 411 -20.95 15.34 -7.69
CA ALA A 411 -21.78 14.19 -8.02
C ALA A 411 -20.95 13.09 -8.69
N LEU A 412 -20.18 13.43 -9.73
CA LEU A 412 -19.30 12.51 -10.44
C LEU A 412 -18.18 11.96 -9.56
N ALA A 413 -17.55 12.80 -8.72
CA ALA A 413 -16.51 12.35 -7.80
C ALA A 413 -17.03 11.25 -6.86
N ASN A 414 -18.25 11.41 -6.34
CA ASN A 414 -18.88 10.54 -5.35
C ASN A 414 -19.65 9.34 -5.97
N ALA A 415 -19.82 9.27 -7.29
CA ALA A 415 -20.69 8.33 -8.01
C ALA A 415 -20.15 6.89 -8.09
N ASN A 416 -19.27 6.46 -7.19
CA ASN A 416 -18.77 5.09 -7.10
C ASN A 416 -18.68 4.61 -5.67
N ASP A 417 -18.41 3.31 -5.51
CA ASP A 417 -18.39 2.66 -4.18
C ASP A 417 -17.08 2.88 -3.42
N TYR A 418 -16.08 3.53 -4.03
CA TYR A 418 -14.79 3.80 -3.42
C TYR A 418 -14.71 5.21 -2.81
N GLY A 419 -13.72 5.41 -1.93
CA GLY A 419 -13.44 6.70 -1.34
C GLY A 419 -12.07 6.70 -0.64
N LEU A 420 -10.98 6.44 -1.40
CA LEU A 420 -9.64 6.39 -0.82
C LEU A 420 -8.97 7.76 -0.87
N VAL A 421 -8.71 8.27 -2.08
CA VAL A 421 -8.02 9.55 -2.31
C VAL A 421 -8.75 10.34 -3.40
N ALA A 422 -8.67 11.67 -3.33
CA ALA A 422 -9.09 12.58 -4.40
C ALA A 422 -8.09 13.74 -4.54
N GLY A 423 -7.88 14.20 -5.77
CA GLY A 423 -7.16 15.42 -6.08
C GLY A 423 -8.11 16.50 -6.58
N VAL A 424 -7.95 17.75 -6.16
CA VAL A 424 -8.73 18.91 -6.60
C VAL A 424 -7.80 20.02 -7.03
N TRP A 425 -7.98 20.51 -8.24
CA TRP A 425 -7.12 21.51 -8.87
C TRP A 425 -7.93 22.75 -9.17
N THR A 426 -7.71 23.84 -8.43
CA THR A 426 -8.38 25.14 -8.57
C THR A 426 -7.62 26.21 -7.81
N ARG A 427 -7.65 27.45 -8.32
CA ARG A 427 -7.10 28.63 -7.61
C ARG A 427 -8.08 29.28 -6.64
N ASP A 428 -9.39 28.98 -6.75
CA ASP A 428 -10.43 29.52 -5.86
C ASP A 428 -10.36 28.88 -4.47
N GLY A 429 -9.91 29.66 -3.47
CA GLY A 429 -9.77 29.21 -2.08
C GLY A 429 -11.09 28.80 -1.43
N GLY A 430 -12.22 29.42 -1.82
CA GLY A 430 -13.56 29.04 -1.35
C GLY A 430 -13.96 27.65 -1.88
N ARG A 431 -13.75 27.42 -3.18
CA ARG A 431 -13.99 26.12 -3.85
C ARG A 431 -13.12 25.02 -3.24
N GLN A 432 -11.83 25.28 -2.97
CA GLN A 432 -10.94 24.33 -2.33
C GLN A 432 -11.55 23.74 -1.06
N LEU A 433 -12.08 24.58 -0.18
CA LEU A 433 -12.69 24.15 1.07
C LEU A 433 -14.05 23.47 0.88
N ARG A 434 -14.88 23.95 -0.04
CA ARG A 434 -16.18 23.30 -0.34
C ARG A 434 -15.96 21.89 -0.91
N MET A 435 -15.05 21.76 -1.89
CA MET A 435 -14.70 20.46 -2.47
C MET A 435 -14.10 19.51 -1.43
N ALA A 436 -13.18 19.98 -0.58
CA ALA A 436 -12.59 19.17 0.47
C ALA A 436 -13.65 18.60 1.46
N ARG A 437 -14.73 19.31 1.70
CA ARG A 437 -15.85 18.85 2.54
C ARG A 437 -16.83 17.93 1.82
N ALA A 438 -17.06 18.17 0.53
CA ALA A 438 -18.10 17.49 -0.24
C ALA A 438 -17.65 16.14 -0.84
N VAL A 439 -16.35 16.00 -1.16
CA VAL A 439 -15.81 14.78 -1.74
C VAL A 439 -15.67 13.70 -0.68
N GLN A 440 -16.33 12.56 -0.90
CA GLN A 440 -16.36 11.41 0.01
C GLN A 440 -15.11 10.54 -0.17
N SER A 441 -14.00 10.99 0.42
CA SER A 441 -12.71 10.33 0.34
C SER A 441 -11.98 10.41 1.68
N GLY A 442 -11.13 9.42 1.95
CA GLY A 442 -10.33 9.40 3.17
C GLY A 442 -9.22 10.47 3.18
N GLN A 443 -8.70 10.81 1.99
CA GLN A 443 -7.78 11.92 1.79
C GLN A 443 -8.22 12.78 0.60
N VAL A 444 -8.14 14.11 0.76
CA VAL A 444 -8.36 15.07 -0.33
C VAL A 444 -7.12 15.96 -0.43
N PHE A 445 -6.50 15.97 -1.58
CA PHE A 445 -5.35 16.81 -1.90
C PHE A 445 -5.81 18.02 -2.73
N ILE A 446 -5.37 19.21 -2.35
CA ILE A 446 -5.69 20.46 -3.04
C ILE A 446 -4.43 20.98 -3.74
N ASN A 447 -4.49 21.15 -5.06
CA ASN A 447 -3.38 21.59 -5.93
C ASN A 447 -2.12 20.72 -5.74
N ASN A 448 -2.33 19.45 -5.43
CA ASN A 448 -1.31 18.45 -5.19
C ASN A 448 -1.92 17.07 -5.37
N TYR A 449 -1.08 16.05 -5.54
CA TYR A 449 -1.48 14.65 -5.44
C TYR A 449 -0.26 13.81 -5.06
N GLY A 450 -0.35 13.06 -3.99
CA GLY A 450 0.81 12.31 -3.53
C GLY A 450 0.51 11.49 -2.30
N ALA A 451 -0.41 10.56 -2.41
CA ALA A 451 -0.76 9.66 -1.30
C ALA A 451 0.44 8.86 -0.78
N GLY A 452 1.46 8.65 -1.59
CA GLY A 452 2.72 8.02 -1.19
C GLY A 452 3.62 8.90 -0.32
N GLY A 453 3.51 10.24 -0.43
CA GLY A 453 4.29 11.18 0.35
C GLY A 453 3.73 11.35 1.77
N GLY A 454 4.60 11.84 2.68
CA GLY A 454 4.22 12.21 4.05
C GLY A 454 3.85 11.03 4.92
N VAL A 455 4.82 10.47 5.63
CA VAL A 455 4.59 9.39 6.62
C VAL A 455 3.73 9.86 7.79
N GLU A 456 3.69 11.17 8.00
CA GLU A 456 2.94 11.89 9.04
C GLU A 456 1.43 11.95 8.76
N LEU A 457 1.03 11.80 7.48
CA LEU A 457 -0.36 11.97 7.06
C LEU A 457 -1.16 10.70 7.30
N PRO A 458 -2.24 10.70 8.10
CA PRO A 458 -3.10 9.54 8.23
C PRO A 458 -3.63 9.08 6.87
N PHE A 459 -3.57 7.78 6.60
CA PHE A 459 -4.01 7.17 5.35
C PHE A 459 -5.12 6.16 5.62
N GLY A 460 -6.11 6.13 4.77
CA GLY A 460 -7.20 5.15 4.81
C GLY A 460 -8.44 5.67 4.13
N GLY A 461 -9.28 4.75 3.69
CA GLY A 461 -10.47 5.03 2.91
C GLY A 461 -11.75 5.18 3.74
N VAL A 462 -12.83 5.43 2.98
CA VAL A 462 -14.23 5.30 3.38
C VAL A 462 -14.94 4.44 2.35
N LYS A 463 -16.19 4.06 2.58
CA LYS A 463 -16.97 3.18 1.70
C LYS A 463 -16.24 1.84 1.47
N HIS A 464 -16.20 1.34 0.22
CA HIS A 464 -15.51 0.08 -0.13
C HIS A 464 -13.98 0.21 -0.17
N SER A 465 -13.41 1.39 0.08
CA SER A 465 -11.97 1.55 0.25
C SER A 465 -11.47 1.17 1.65
N GLY A 466 -12.35 0.75 2.55
CA GLY A 466 -12.00 0.18 3.84
C GLY A 466 -12.30 1.10 5.02
N TYR A 467 -11.72 0.76 6.17
CA TYR A 467 -11.87 1.49 7.43
C TYR A 467 -10.64 1.29 8.33
N GLY A 468 -10.54 2.12 9.36
CA GLY A 468 -9.30 2.28 10.13
C GLY A 468 -8.38 3.31 9.49
N ARG A 469 -7.20 3.49 10.04
CA ARG A 469 -6.16 4.37 9.48
C ARG A 469 -4.79 3.74 9.68
N GLU A 470 -3.98 3.83 8.65
CA GLU A 470 -2.55 3.60 8.70
C GLU A 470 -1.82 4.93 8.46
N LYS A 471 -0.52 4.98 8.68
CA LYS A 471 0.33 6.17 8.65
C LYS A 471 -0.02 7.20 9.72
N GLY A 472 0.89 8.15 9.90
CA GLY A 472 0.76 9.19 10.90
C GLY A 472 0.69 8.65 12.32
N PHE A 473 0.47 9.55 13.26
CA PHE A 473 0.29 9.19 14.67
C PHE A 473 -1.05 8.47 14.91
N GLU A 474 -2.06 8.73 14.05
CA GLU A 474 -3.39 8.11 14.12
C GLU A 474 -3.35 6.58 14.04
N ALA A 475 -2.43 6.02 13.25
CA ALA A 475 -2.25 4.56 13.15
C ALA A 475 -1.94 3.90 14.50
N LEU A 476 -1.24 4.58 15.40
CA LEU A 476 -0.90 4.04 16.72
C LEU A 476 -2.13 3.78 17.58
N TYR A 477 -3.15 4.60 17.44
CA TYR A 477 -4.43 4.38 18.15
C TYR A 477 -5.12 3.11 17.64
N GLY A 478 -5.03 2.82 16.34
CA GLY A 478 -5.53 1.58 15.73
C GLY A 478 -4.80 0.32 16.22
N PHE A 479 -3.54 0.44 16.64
CA PHE A 479 -2.73 -0.66 17.19
C PHE A 479 -2.81 -0.78 18.72
N THR A 480 -3.72 -0.07 19.38
CA THR A 480 -3.91 -0.09 20.82
C THR A 480 -5.37 -0.17 21.22
N THR A 481 -5.63 -0.70 22.40
CA THR A 481 -6.91 -0.59 23.10
C THR A 481 -6.86 0.48 24.16
N LEU A 482 -7.99 1.15 24.40
CA LEU A 482 -8.15 2.11 25.49
C LEU A 482 -8.76 1.39 26.71
N LYS A 483 -8.04 1.41 27.84
CA LYS A 483 -8.52 0.89 29.12
C LYS A 483 -8.86 2.04 30.05
N THR A 484 -10.05 2.01 30.65
CA THR A 484 -10.42 2.95 31.74
C THR A 484 -10.10 2.33 33.09
N VAL A 485 -9.45 3.08 33.95
CA VAL A 485 -9.11 2.69 35.33
C VAL A 485 -9.77 3.69 36.28
N VAL A 486 -10.59 3.19 37.18
CA VAL A 486 -11.28 4.01 38.20
C VAL A 486 -10.77 3.60 39.56
N VAL A 487 -10.18 4.54 40.27
CA VAL A 487 -9.66 4.35 41.63
C VAL A 487 -10.53 5.14 42.59
N ARG A 488 -11.18 4.46 43.53
CA ARG A 488 -11.87 5.12 44.65
C ARG A 488 -10.89 5.28 45.79
N HIS A 489 -10.77 6.49 46.36
CA HIS A 489 -9.80 6.80 47.42
C HIS A 489 -10.39 7.66 48.56
N GLY A 490 -11.69 7.91 48.55
CA GLY A 490 -12.40 8.65 49.59
C GLY A 490 -13.71 7.99 49.98
#